data_6c3dccdf1c25122da65c014b596caa8e
#
_entry.id   6c3dccdf1c25122da65c014b596caa8e
#
_cell.length_a   1.000
_cell.length_b   1.000
_cell.length_c   1.000
_cell.angle_alpha   90.00
_cell.angle_beta   90.00
_cell.angle_gamma   90.00
#
_symmetry.space_group_name_H-M   'P 1'
#
loop_
_entity.id
_entity.type
_entity.pdbx_description
1 polymer ?
#
loop_
_entity_poly.entity_id
_entity_poly.type
_entity_poly.pdbx_seq_one_letter_code
_entity_poly.pdbx_strand_id
1 'polypeptide(L)'
;MLGEIWTYVATKPNDNMLKIRPILVIGNDSSNELKFVDIHYVIISSSVECGRYDVELNEEKAKKIGLNKRFVIKTTKIYTDSKSKLGNKIGDLPVDIKEEFIKKYKDYQNKLIEKLNN
;
A
#
# COMPACT_ATOMS: atom_id res chain seq x y z
N MET A 1 -9.57 -7.13 5.18
CA MET A 1 -8.45 -6.99 4.23
C MET A 1 -8.08 -5.54 3.97
N LEU A 2 -9.04 -4.64 3.91
CA LEU A 2 -8.76 -3.21 3.73
C LEU A 2 -8.07 -2.62 4.97
N GLY A 3 -6.98 -1.87 4.75
CA GLY A 3 -6.17 -1.32 5.83
C GLY A 3 -5.17 -2.31 6.42
N GLU A 4 -5.06 -3.49 5.84
CA GLU A 4 -4.10 -4.51 6.24
C GLU A 4 -2.81 -4.39 5.45
N ILE A 5 -1.71 -4.72 6.10
CA ILE A 5 -0.40 -4.80 5.47
C ILE A 5 -0.05 -6.26 5.23
N TRP A 6 0.27 -6.56 3.98
CA TRP A 6 0.58 -7.91 3.51
C TRP A 6 1.93 -7.92 2.81
N THR A 7 2.56 -9.08 2.77
CA THR A 7 3.68 -9.30 1.86
C THR A 7 3.12 -9.54 0.46
N TYR A 8 3.82 -9.01 -0.53
CA TYR A 8 3.48 -9.16 -1.95
C TYR A 8 4.68 -9.78 -2.64
N VAL A 9 4.42 -10.80 -3.43
CA VAL A 9 5.47 -11.53 -4.17
C VAL A 9 5.52 -10.98 -5.60
N ALA A 10 6.62 -10.29 -5.92
CA ALA A 10 6.85 -9.75 -7.25
C ALA A 10 8.08 -10.38 -7.88
N THR A 11 7.99 -10.68 -9.18
CA THR A 11 9.16 -11.05 -9.99
C THR A 11 9.54 -9.90 -10.89
N LYS A 12 10.82 -9.54 -10.92
CA LYS A 12 11.32 -8.61 -11.91
C LYS A 12 11.44 -9.32 -13.26
N PRO A 13 11.09 -8.66 -14.38
CA PRO A 13 11.12 -9.32 -15.71
C PRO A 13 12.46 -9.92 -16.12
N ASN A 14 13.56 -9.38 -15.62
CA ASN A 14 14.92 -9.81 -15.98
C ASN A 14 15.66 -10.48 -14.82
N ASP A 15 14.95 -10.85 -13.78
CA ASP A 15 15.57 -11.39 -12.57
C ASP A 15 14.72 -12.58 -12.11
N ASN A 16 15.36 -13.74 -11.98
CA ASN A 16 14.69 -14.94 -11.47
C ASN A 16 14.49 -14.90 -9.95
N MET A 17 14.86 -13.80 -9.30
CA MET A 17 14.70 -13.66 -7.86
C MET A 17 13.32 -13.10 -7.51
N LEU A 18 12.60 -13.85 -6.68
CA LEU A 18 11.36 -13.39 -6.07
C LEU A 18 11.68 -12.30 -5.05
N LYS A 19 11.02 -11.15 -5.19
CA LYS A 19 11.11 -10.08 -4.18
C LYS A 19 9.84 -10.04 -3.37
N ILE A 20 9.99 -10.13 -2.06
CA ILE A 20 8.88 -10.03 -1.11
C ILE A 20 8.90 -8.62 -0.54
N ARG A 21 7.81 -7.87 -0.76
CA ARG A 21 7.71 -6.47 -0.31
C ARG A 21 6.42 -6.25 0.46
N PRO A 22 6.41 -5.35 1.46
CA PRO A 22 5.17 -4.99 2.13
C PRO A 22 4.33 -4.06 1.26
N ILE A 23 3.02 -4.25 1.30
CA ILE A 23 2.04 -3.39 0.65
C ILE A 23 0.88 -3.13 1.59
N LEU A 24 0.20 -1.99 1.39
CA LEU A 24 -1.03 -1.67 2.09
C LEU A 24 -2.22 -1.92 1.17
N VAL A 25 -3.11 -2.80 1.56
CA VAL A 25 -4.33 -3.08 0.79
C VAL A 25 -5.36 -1.98 1.08
N ILE A 26 -5.78 -1.28 0.03
CA ILE A 26 -6.71 -0.15 0.15
C ILE A 26 -8.08 -0.43 -0.48
N GLY A 27 -8.21 -1.49 -1.22
CA GLY A 27 -9.47 -1.85 -1.85
C GLY A 27 -9.45 -3.22 -2.47
N ASN A 28 -10.61 -3.71 -2.80
CA ASN A 28 -10.78 -4.92 -3.60
C ASN A 28 -12.01 -4.74 -4.47
N ASP A 29 -12.08 -5.51 -5.55
CA ASP A 29 -13.27 -5.54 -6.37
C ASP A 29 -14.40 -6.16 -5.55
N SER A 30 -15.50 -5.43 -5.43
CA SER A 30 -16.61 -5.78 -4.55
C SER A 30 -17.53 -6.86 -5.11
N SER A 31 -17.27 -7.36 -6.32
CA SER A 31 -18.09 -8.40 -6.91
C SER A 31 -17.72 -9.76 -6.30
N ASN A 32 -18.51 -10.20 -5.34
CA ASN A 32 -18.38 -11.54 -4.75
C ASN A 32 -18.66 -12.66 -5.75
N GLU A 33 -19.13 -12.31 -6.93
CA GLU A 33 -19.47 -13.28 -7.99
C GLU A 33 -18.28 -13.62 -8.88
N LEU A 34 -17.22 -12.80 -8.84
CA LEU A 34 -16.05 -13.05 -9.66
C LEU A 34 -15.12 -14.05 -8.98
N LYS A 35 -14.75 -15.07 -9.72
CA LYS A 35 -13.82 -16.11 -9.28
C LYS A 35 -12.42 -15.55 -8.99
N PHE A 36 -12.05 -14.45 -9.64
CA PHE A 36 -10.77 -13.79 -9.47
C PHE A 36 -11.03 -12.37 -8.98
N VAL A 37 -10.56 -12.07 -7.78
CA VAL A 37 -10.71 -10.75 -7.16
C VAL A 37 -9.37 -10.04 -7.24
N ASP A 38 -9.37 -8.84 -7.83
CA ASP A 38 -8.21 -7.98 -7.82
C ASP A 38 -8.22 -7.14 -6.55
N ILE A 39 -7.03 -6.88 -6.05
CA ILE A 39 -6.81 -5.95 -4.95
C ILE A 39 -6.21 -4.65 -5.47
N HIS A 40 -6.54 -3.56 -4.79
CA HIS A 40 -5.91 -2.27 -4.99
C HIS A 40 -4.98 -2.03 -3.82
N TYR A 41 -3.75 -1.65 -4.09
CA TYR A 41 -2.77 -1.49 -3.03
C TYR A 41 -1.80 -0.34 -3.32
N VAL A 42 -1.20 0.17 -2.26
CA VAL A 42 -0.10 1.14 -2.36
C VAL A 42 1.18 0.49 -1.86
N ILE A 43 2.29 0.90 -2.45
CA ILE A 43 3.61 0.38 -2.11
C ILE A 43 4.08 0.96 -0.77
N ILE A 44 4.73 0.13 0.02
CA ILE A 44 5.46 0.53 1.22
C ILE A 44 6.94 0.27 0.96
N SER A 45 7.77 1.30 1.09
CA SER A 45 9.20 1.20 0.78
C SER A 45 10.06 1.74 1.91
N SER A 46 11.19 1.09 2.15
CA SER A 46 12.12 1.48 3.22
C SER A 46 13.23 2.42 2.75
N SER A 47 13.47 2.52 1.46
CA SER A 47 14.65 3.21 0.92
C SER A 47 14.33 4.52 0.20
N VAL A 48 13.15 5.10 0.46
CA VAL A 48 12.67 6.29 -0.23
C VAL A 48 12.42 7.45 0.74
N GLU A 49 12.44 8.66 0.19
CA GLU A 49 12.05 9.84 0.94
C GLU A 49 10.52 9.93 1.04
N CYS A 50 10.06 10.57 2.11
CA CYS A 50 8.63 10.81 2.32
C CYS A 50 8.21 12.05 1.53
N GLY A 51 7.42 11.85 0.49
CA GLY A 51 6.87 12.93 -0.31
C GLY A 51 5.66 13.60 0.35
N ARG A 52 5.12 14.62 -0.34
CA ARG A 52 4.03 15.44 0.18
C ARG A 52 2.77 14.64 0.58
N TYR A 53 2.44 13.61 -0.20
CA TYR A 53 1.23 12.80 0.02
C TYR A 53 1.53 11.47 0.70
N ASP A 54 2.79 11.23 1.04
CA ASP A 54 3.21 9.97 1.64
C ASP A 54 3.04 10.01 3.15
N VAL A 55 2.99 8.83 3.76
CA VAL A 55 2.93 8.68 5.21
C VAL A 55 4.20 7.99 5.69
N GLU A 56 4.92 8.63 6.59
CA GLU A 56 6.12 8.06 7.18
C GLU A 56 5.77 7.19 8.38
N LEU A 57 6.26 5.95 8.33
CA LEU A 57 6.23 5.04 9.46
C LEU A 57 7.65 5.00 10.04
N ASN A 58 7.91 5.82 11.08
CA ASN A 58 9.19 5.77 11.76
C ASN A 58 9.37 4.38 12.39
N GLU A 59 10.54 4.09 12.93
CA GLU A 59 10.84 2.76 13.48
C GLU A 59 9.82 2.33 14.53
N GLU A 60 9.40 3.24 15.41
CA GLU A 60 8.42 2.96 16.45
C GLU A 60 7.05 2.58 15.87
N LYS A 61 6.55 3.39 14.94
CA LYS A 61 5.27 3.12 14.26
C LYS A 61 5.32 1.85 13.44
N ALA A 62 6.43 1.62 12.75
CA ALA A 62 6.63 0.42 11.94
C ALA A 62 6.59 -0.85 12.79
N LYS A 63 7.23 -0.84 13.95
CA LYS A 63 7.24 -1.99 14.87
C LYS A 63 5.84 -2.31 15.39
N LYS A 64 5.00 -1.31 15.63
CA LYS A 64 3.60 -1.52 16.06
C LYS A 64 2.79 -2.27 15.02
N ILE A 65 3.16 -2.17 13.75
CA ILE A 65 2.48 -2.83 12.64
C ILE A 65 3.02 -4.24 12.40
N GLY A 66 4.25 -4.51 12.83
CA GLY A 66 4.93 -5.77 12.57
C GLY A 66 6.06 -5.65 11.54
N LEU A 67 6.44 -4.43 11.20
CA LEU A 67 7.59 -4.15 10.36
C LEU A 67 8.83 -3.97 11.24
N ASN A 68 10.02 -4.21 10.68
CA ASN A 68 11.25 -4.24 11.47
C ASN A 68 12.11 -2.98 11.39
N LYS A 69 11.71 -2.01 10.60
CA LYS A 69 12.46 -0.76 10.39
C LYS A 69 11.54 0.34 9.86
N ARG A 70 12.09 1.53 9.67
CA ARG A 70 11.34 2.65 9.05
C ARG A 70 10.87 2.29 7.65
N PHE A 71 9.63 2.63 7.34
CA PHE A 71 9.06 2.53 6.01
C PHE A 71 8.28 3.79 5.66
N VAL A 72 8.01 3.98 4.39
CA VAL A 72 7.16 5.06 3.87
C VAL A 72 6.03 4.44 3.05
N ILE A 73 4.80 4.81 3.38
CA ILE A 73 3.64 4.44 2.57
C ILE A 73 3.62 5.39 1.38
N LYS A 74 3.84 4.86 0.18
CA LYS A 74 3.90 5.63 -1.06
C LYS A 74 2.49 5.82 -1.62
N THR A 75 1.74 6.72 -1.01
CA THR A 75 0.32 6.96 -1.29
C THR A 75 0.02 7.22 -2.76
N THR A 76 0.96 7.78 -3.52
CA THR A 76 0.79 8.04 -4.95
C THR A 76 1.10 6.85 -5.84
N LYS A 77 1.66 5.78 -5.28
CA LYS A 77 2.01 4.55 -6.02
C LYS A 77 0.93 3.50 -5.82
N ILE A 78 -0.14 3.65 -6.57
CA ILE A 78 -1.33 2.80 -6.48
C ILE A 78 -1.32 1.79 -7.62
N TYR A 79 -1.55 0.54 -7.28
CA TYR A 79 -1.53 -0.57 -8.23
C TYR A 79 -2.73 -1.47 -8.02
N THR A 80 -3.06 -2.23 -9.06
CA THR A 80 -4.09 -3.26 -9.03
C THR A 80 -3.46 -4.57 -9.48
N ASP A 81 -3.69 -5.64 -8.76
CA ASP A 81 -3.17 -6.95 -9.11
C ASP A 81 -4.03 -8.05 -8.48
N SER A 82 -3.78 -9.29 -8.88
CA SER A 82 -4.52 -10.43 -8.38
C SER A 82 -4.23 -10.67 -6.90
N LYS A 83 -5.29 -10.97 -6.15
CA LYS A 83 -5.20 -11.37 -4.75
C LYS A 83 -4.25 -12.56 -4.54
N SER A 84 -4.08 -13.41 -5.56
CA SER A 84 -3.20 -14.59 -5.48
C SER A 84 -1.73 -14.25 -5.25
N LYS A 85 -1.34 -13.00 -5.50
CA LYS A 85 0.04 -12.54 -5.26
C LYS A 85 0.32 -12.11 -3.82
N LEU A 86 -0.70 -12.08 -2.97
CA LEU A 86 -0.50 -11.83 -1.54
C LEU A 86 0.16 -13.04 -0.88
N GLY A 87 1.14 -12.76 -0.06
CA GLY A 87 1.81 -13.78 0.74
C GLY A 87 1.18 -13.91 2.13
N ASN A 88 1.83 -13.30 3.12
CA ASN A 88 1.39 -13.34 4.52
C ASN A 88 0.93 -11.97 4.99
N LYS A 89 -0.08 -11.97 5.86
CA LYS A 89 -0.48 -10.76 6.55
C LYS A 89 0.60 -10.37 7.57
N ILE A 90 1.03 -9.12 7.52
CA ILE A 90 2.00 -8.57 8.48
C ILE A 90 1.28 -7.97 9.67
N GLY A 91 0.23 -7.18 9.43
CA GLY A 91 -0.51 -6.52 10.50
C GLY A 91 -1.60 -5.60 9.97
N ASP A 92 -2.21 -4.90 10.89
CA ASP A 92 -3.25 -3.90 10.60
C ASP A 92 -2.68 -2.50 10.77
N LEU A 93 -3.15 -1.57 9.94
CA LEU A 93 -2.78 -0.17 10.07
C LEU A 93 -3.50 0.42 11.30
N PRO A 94 -2.78 0.97 12.29
CA PRO A 94 -3.42 1.63 13.43
C PRO A 94 -4.35 2.76 13.00
N VAL A 95 -5.37 3.05 13.80
CA VAL A 95 -6.41 4.01 13.47
C VAL A 95 -5.85 5.40 13.16
N ASP A 96 -4.90 5.88 13.95
CA ASP A 96 -4.28 7.21 13.76
C ASP A 96 -3.50 7.29 12.44
N ILE A 97 -2.75 6.25 12.12
CA ILE A 97 -2.00 6.18 10.86
C ILE A 97 -2.97 6.04 9.68
N LYS A 98 -4.02 5.25 9.84
CA LYS A 98 -5.05 5.07 8.83
C LYS A 98 -5.75 6.40 8.51
N GLU A 99 -6.08 7.20 9.52
CA GLU A 99 -6.67 8.53 9.33
C GLU A 99 -5.73 9.46 8.58
N GLU A 100 -4.43 9.46 8.93
CA GLU A 100 -3.43 10.23 8.22
C GLU A 100 -3.33 9.79 6.74
N PHE A 101 -3.30 8.49 6.50
CA PHE A 101 -3.26 7.95 5.15
C PHE A 101 -4.50 8.36 4.34
N ILE A 102 -5.69 8.24 4.91
CA ILE A 102 -6.94 8.60 4.23
C ILE A 102 -6.92 10.08 3.85
N LYS A 103 -6.47 10.96 4.73
CA LYS A 103 -6.35 12.39 4.45
C LYS A 103 -5.39 12.64 3.29
N LYS A 104 -4.22 12.06 3.32
CA LYS A 104 -3.20 12.20 2.26
C LYS A 104 -3.70 11.65 0.93
N TYR A 105 -4.39 10.52 0.98
CA TYR A 105 -4.96 9.89 -0.20
C TYR A 105 -6.03 10.78 -0.85
N LYS A 106 -6.94 11.35 -0.04
CA LYS A 106 -7.95 12.29 -0.53
C LYS A 106 -7.33 13.53 -1.15
N ASP A 107 -6.32 14.10 -0.50
CA ASP A 107 -5.62 15.28 -1.01
C ASP A 107 -4.99 14.99 -2.37
N TYR A 108 -4.38 13.82 -2.53
CA TYR A 108 -3.79 13.40 -3.80
C TYR A 108 -4.84 13.20 -4.88
N GLN A 109 -5.94 12.52 -4.58
CA GLN A 109 -7.03 12.29 -5.53
C GLN A 109 -7.66 13.62 -5.97
N ASN A 110 -7.88 14.53 -5.04
CA ASN A 110 -8.40 15.87 -5.35
C ASN A 110 -7.45 16.64 -6.28
N LYS A 111 -6.15 16.50 -6.08
CA LYS A 111 -5.15 17.15 -6.94
C LYS A 111 -5.19 16.59 -8.35
N LEU A 112 -5.35 15.28 -8.51
CA LEU A 112 -5.49 14.65 -9.82
C LEU A 112 -6.76 15.13 -10.53
N ILE A 113 -7.88 15.19 -9.83
CA ILE A 113 -9.16 15.65 -10.38
C ILE A 113 -9.04 17.12 -10.82
N GLU A 114 -8.43 17.96 -9.99
CA GLU A 114 -8.18 19.36 -10.31
C GLU A 114 -7.38 19.52 -11.61
N LYS A 115 -6.32 18.72 -11.77
CA LYS A 115 -5.52 18.73 -13.00
C LYS A 115 -6.29 18.28 -14.23
N LEU A 116 -7.20 17.32 -14.08
CA LEU A 116 -8.04 16.84 -15.18
C LEU A 116 -9.04 17.88 -15.65
N ASN A 117 -9.44 18.80 -14.77
CA ASN A 117 -10.40 19.86 -15.08
C ASN A 117 -9.77 21.11 -15.70
N ASN A 118 -8.46 21.18 -15.78
CA ASN A 118 -7.74 22.32 -16.36
C ASN A 118 -7.37 22.08 -17.83
#